data_ed922dfe10241a5e949662a13c772462
#
_entry.id   ed922dfe10241a5e949662a13c772462
#
_cell.length_a   1.000
_cell.length_b   1.000
_cell.length_c   1.000
_cell.angle_alpha   90.00
_cell.angle_beta   90.00
_cell.angle_gamma   90.00
#
_symmetry.space_group_name_H-M   'P 1'
#
loop_
_entity.id
_entity.type
_entity.pdbx_description
1 polymer ?
#
loop_
_entity_poly.entity_id
_entity_poly.type
_entity_poly.pdbx_seq_one_letter_code
_entity_poly.pdbx_strand_id
1 'polypeptide(L)'
;MPLQIIRNDLTRMAVSAVVNPTDEQLSGSGGLDAQLHRAAGAKLADACARIGFCAAGDAVLTKGYDLPADYIIHTVGPRWVDGNHGERETLASCYRSALALARAKRFSSVAFPLISAGTFGFPKAEALEIAVREIRVFLSEHEMEITLVVFNRECYEISAERHARVQSFIDQAYVDAHAGFANHRRSESAPVSFEQAAFSSSDAAPSAPAPRPAPKPARPPRPRPSAKLDSVFRPDRMLDESFSQMLLRKIDEQGITDADCYKKANVDRKLFSKIRKNPNYRPSKVTVIAFAIALRLDLDETREMLMKAGYALSRSQRFDVIIEYFIREQIYDIYEINETLFDFDQQLLGA
;
A
#
# COMPACT_ATOMS: atom_id res chain seq x y z
N MET A 1 -2.20 -13.35 6.88
CA MET A 1 -2.85 -12.04 6.95
C MET A 1 -1.76 -10.97 6.89
N PRO A 2 -1.96 -9.84 6.21
CA PRO A 2 -0.93 -8.84 5.97
C PRO A 2 -0.60 -8.01 7.22
N LEU A 3 0.64 -7.54 7.32
CA LEU A 3 1.00 -6.41 8.16
C LEU A 3 0.55 -5.13 7.47
N GLN A 4 -0.31 -4.36 8.14
CA GLN A 4 -0.69 -3.02 7.72
C GLN A 4 0.06 -1.99 8.53
N ILE A 5 0.54 -0.93 7.87
CA ILE A 5 1.12 0.23 8.54
C ILE A 5 0.23 1.40 8.22
N ILE A 6 -0.36 2.00 9.25
CA ILE A 6 -1.33 3.08 9.07
C ILE A 6 -1.03 4.26 10.00
N ARG A 7 -1.46 5.44 9.55
CA ARG A 7 -1.50 6.62 10.41
C ARG A 7 -2.89 6.74 11.02
N ASN A 8 -3.01 6.43 12.31
CA ASN A 8 -4.29 6.46 13.00
C ASN A 8 -4.11 6.72 14.51
N ASP A 9 -5.21 6.84 15.22
CA ASP A 9 -5.28 6.87 16.67
C ASP A 9 -5.54 5.46 17.21
N LEU A 10 -4.58 4.92 17.96
CA LEU A 10 -4.65 3.56 18.51
C LEU A 10 -5.87 3.36 19.41
N THR A 11 -6.33 4.43 20.12
CA THR A 11 -7.49 4.38 21.01
C THR A 11 -8.82 4.16 20.27
N ARG A 12 -8.83 4.35 18.95
CA ARG A 12 -10.02 4.21 18.09
C ARG A 12 -10.02 2.92 17.27
N MET A 13 -9.03 2.07 17.46
CA MET A 13 -8.91 0.83 16.68
C MET A 13 -9.90 -0.22 17.17
N ALA A 14 -10.79 -0.67 16.28
CA ALA A 14 -11.73 -1.77 16.52
C ALA A 14 -11.07 -3.11 16.13
N VAL A 15 -10.26 -3.65 17.03
CA VAL A 15 -9.47 -4.88 16.87
C VAL A 15 -9.62 -5.78 18.09
N SER A 16 -9.20 -7.06 17.98
CA SER A 16 -9.24 -7.96 19.15
C SER A 16 -8.39 -7.45 20.31
N ALA A 17 -7.21 -6.87 20.02
CA ALA A 17 -6.37 -6.25 21.05
C ALA A 17 -5.57 -5.07 20.51
N VAL A 18 -5.38 -4.05 21.35
CA VAL A 18 -4.41 -2.97 21.16
C VAL A 18 -3.23 -3.21 22.10
N VAL A 19 -2.03 -2.84 21.67
CA VAL A 19 -0.83 -2.94 22.49
C VAL A 19 -0.54 -1.60 23.13
N ASN A 20 -0.37 -1.62 24.46
CA ASN A 20 -0.06 -0.45 25.27
C ASN A 20 1.39 -0.50 25.78
N PRO A 21 2.30 0.36 25.29
CA PRO A 21 3.62 0.51 25.88
C PRO A 21 3.50 1.28 27.20
N THR A 22 3.90 0.66 28.29
CA THR A 22 3.73 1.17 29.67
C THR A 22 5.03 1.03 30.48
N ASP A 23 4.99 1.44 31.74
CA ASP A 23 6.04 1.19 32.73
C ASP A 23 5.82 -0.14 33.46
N GLU A 24 6.82 -0.56 34.26
CA GLU A 24 6.78 -1.84 34.99
C GLU A 24 5.63 -1.90 36.02
N GLN A 25 5.14 -0.76 36.50
CA GLN A 25 4.05 -0.63 37.47
C GLN A 25 2.67 -0.52 36.80
N LEU A 26 2.63 -0.46 35.46
CA LEU A 26 1.38 -0.29 34.68
C LEU A 26 0.61 0.98 35.08
N SER A 27 1.35 2.07 35.33
CA SER A 27 0.84 3.23 36.06
C SER A 27 -0.03 4.19 35.24
N GLY A 28 -0.05 4.09 33.91
CA GLY A 28 -0.73 5.03 33.04
C GLY A 28 -0.06 6.43 33.01
N SER A 29 1.25 6.49 33.26
CA SER A 29 1.95 7.71 33.67
C SER A 29 2.31 8.68 32.55
N GLY A 30 2.15 8.36 31.27
CA GLY A 30 2.54 9.31 30.22
C GLY A 30 2.29 8.86 28.79
N GLY A 31 2.38 9.79 27.84
CA GLY A 31 2.30 9.52 26.43
C GLY A 31 1.04 8.76 25.98
N LEU A 32 1.23 7.69 25.23
CA LEU A 32 0.14 6.83 24.75
C LEU A 32 -0.52 6.03 25.89
N ASP A 33 0.25 5.61 26.91
CA ASP A 33 -0.25 4.90 28.09
C ASP A 33 -1.32 5.70 28.82
N ALA A 34 -1.05 6.97 29.10
CA ALA A 34 -2.05 7.88 29.71
C ALA A 34 -3.28 8.11 28.81
N GLN A 35 -3.10 8.13 27.48
CA GLN A 35 -4.22 8.28 26.55
C GLN A 35 -5.12 7.03 26.56
N LEU A 36 -4.53 5.83 26.54
CA LEU A 36 -5.26 4.57 26.62
C LEU A 36 -5.98 4.42 27.96
N HIS A 37 -5.31 4.74 29.08
CA HIS A 37 -5.95 4.73 30.40
C HIS A 37 -7.15 5.68 30.48
N ARG A 38 -7.04 6.88 29.91
CA ARG A 38 -8.14 7.85 29.85
C ARG A 38 -9.30 7.35 28.99
N ALA A 39 -9.00 6.77 27.83
CA ALA A 39 -10.01 6.29 26.90
C ALA A 39 -10.70 5.01 27.37
N ALA A 40 -9.97 4.12 28.06
CA ALA A 40 -10.50 2.86 28.61
C ALA A 40 -11.29 3.05 29.92
N GLY A 41 -11.12 4.21 30.60
CA GLY A 41 -11.80 4.54 31.83
C GLY A 41 -11.16 3.94 33.10
N ALA A 42 -11.71 4.30 34.27
CA ALA A 42 -11.13 3.99 35.58
C ALA A 42 -10.95 2.47 35.85
N LYS A 43 -11.77 1.63 35.27
CA LYS A 43 -11.69 0.16 35.45
C LYS A 43 -10.37 -0.44 34.97
N LEU A 44 -9.70 0.25 34.00
CA LEU A 44 -8.39 -0.18 33.54
C LEU A 44 -7.34 -0.02 34.64
N ALA A 45 -7.32 1.14 35.32
CA ALA A 45 -6.39 1.39 36.42
C ALA A 45 -6.54 0.36 37.54
N ASP A 46 -7.78 0.00 37.92
CA ASP A 46 -8.07 -1.05 38.90
C ASP A 46 -7.53 -2.43 38.44
N ALA A 47 -7.62 -2.74 37.15
CA ALA A 47 -7.12 -3.99 36.59
C ALA A 47 -5.59 -4.03 36.60
N CYS A 48 -4.93 -2.95 36.20
CA CYS A 48 -3.50 -2.78 36.24
C CYS A 48 -2.94 -2.87 37.67
N ALA A 49 -3.61 -2.24 38.63
CA ALA A 49 -3.23 -2.34 40.05
C ALA A 49 -3.32 -3.79 40.59
N ARG A 50 -4.28 -4.60 40.12
CA ARG A 50 -4.35 -6.02 40.50
C ARG A 50 -3.26 -6.89 39.89
N ILE A 51 -2.76 -6.54 38.70
CA ILE A 51 -1.60 -7.21 38.08
C ILE A 51 -0.32 -6.80 38.82
N GLY A 52 -0.18 -5.52 39.11
CA GLY A 52 0.85 -4.93 39.97
C GLY A 52 2.21 -4.71 39.31
N PHE A 53 2.69 -5.66 38.50
CA PHE A 53 4.01 -5.59 37.88
C PHE A 53 4.09 -6.34 36.55
N CYS A 54 4.85 -5.79 35.61
CA CYS A 54 5.25 -6.43 34.36
C CYS A 54 6.74 -6.13 34.09
N ALA A 55 7.54 -7.15 33.89
CA ALA A 55 8.98 -6.95 33.64
C ALA A 55 9.24 -6.35 32.24
N ALA A 56 10.39 -5.67 32.09
CA ALA A 56 10.80 -5.15 30.78
C ALA A 56 10.95 -6.31 29.77
N GLY A 57 10.36 -6.13 28.58
CA GLY A 57 10.31 -7.16 27.53
C GLY A 57 9.15 -8.14 27.64
N ASP A 58 8.41 -8.16 28.74
CA ASP A 58 7.24 -9.00 28.95
C ASP A 58 5.93 -8.31 28.55
N ALA A 59 4.84 -9.09 28.56
CA ALA A 59 3.51 -8.60 28.26
C ALA A 59 2.44 -9.21 29.17
N VAL A 60 1.46 -8.39 29.58
CA VAL A 60 0.29 -8.77 30.39
C VAL A 60 -1.00 -8.29 29.73
N LEU A 61 -2.14 -8.89 30.09
CA LEU A 61 -3.42 -8.68 29.43
C LEU A 61 -4.47 -8.10 30.36
N THR A 62 -5.20 -7.09 29.87
CA THR A 62 -6.45 -6.62 30.49
C THR A 62 -7.58 -6.61 29.46
N LYS A 63 -8.82 -6.36 29.89
CA LYS A 63 -9.94 -6.01 29.01
C LYS A 63 -9.76 -4.60 28.44
N GLY A 64 -10.41 -4.33 27.28
CA GLY A 64 -10.39 -3.02 26.64
C GLY A 64 -11.31 -1.99 27.31
N TYR A 65 -12.28 -2.44 28.13
CA TYR A 65 -13.29 -1.65 28.81
C TYR A 65 -14.06 -0.71 27.87
N ASP A 66 -13.84 0.63 27.95
CA ASP A 66 -14.56 1.62 27.14
C ASP A 66 -13.87 1.85 25.76
N LEU A 67 -12.77 1.14 25.45
CA LEU A 67 -12.17 1.15 24.13
C LEU A 67 -12.97 0.33 23.12
N PRO A 68 -12.87 0.65 21.80
CA PRO A 68 -13.41 -0.21 20.74
C PRO A 68 -12.73 -1.57 20.65
N ALA A 69 -11.49 -1.69 21.14
CA ALA A 69 -10.75 -2.96 21.20
C ALA A 69 -11.24 -3.81 22.38
N ASP A 70 -11.34 -5.13 22.17
CA ASP A 70 -11.82 -6.05 23.22
C ASP A 70 -10.83 -6.17 24.40
N TYR A 71 -9.53 -6.09 24.10
CA TYR A 71 -8.43 -6.30 25.05
C TYR A 71 -7.33 -5.26 24.87
N ILE A 72 -6.52 -5.09 25.94
CA ILE A 72 -5.28 -4.34 25.92
C ILE A 72 -4.14 -5.29 26.33
N ILE A 73 -3.10 -5.38 25.52
CA ILE A 73 -1.85 -6.05 25.82
C ILE A 73 -0.86 -4.98 26.30
N HIS A 74 -0.54 -4.96 27.57
CA HIS A 74 0.44 -4.06 28.16
C HIS A 74 1.82 -4.68 28.03
N THR A 75 2.81 -3.92 27.57
CA THR A 75 4.21 -4.38 27.47
C THR A 75 5.15 -3.26 27.89
N VAL A 76 6.26 -3.64 28.51
CA VAL A 76 7.23 -2.69 29.07
C VAL A 76 8.44 -2.62 28.15
N GLY A 77 8.50 -1.55 27.37
CA GLY A 77 9.62 -1.30 26.47
C GLY A 77 10.83 -0.68 27.18
N PRO A 78 12.03 -0.80 26.60
CA PRO A 78 13.24 -0.22 27.15
C PRO A 78 13.25 1.31 27.01
N ARG A 79 13.90 1.99 27.97
CA ARG A 79 14.36 3.36 27.76
C ARG A 79 15.65 3.33 26.98
N TRP A 80 15.75 4.18 25.96
CA TRP A 80 16.96 4.30 25.18
C TRP A 80 18.05 5.02 25.96
N VAL A 81 19.24 4.48 25.99
CA VAL A 81 20.46 5.09 26.53
C VAL A 81 21.43 5.34 25.40
N ASP A 82 22.02 4.28 24.86
CA ASP A 82 23.02 4.33 23.78
C ASP A 82 23.00 3.10 22.86
N GLY A 83 22.12 2.13 23.13
CA GLY A 83 22.00 0.87 22.38
C GLY A 83 22.95 -0.24 22.81
N ASN A 84 23.71 -0.07 23.89
CA ASN A 84 24.68 -1.04 24.39
C ASN A 84 24.21 -1.77 25.67
N HIS A 85 22.99 -1.48 26.15
CA HIS A 85 22.42 -2.05 27.38
C HIS A 85 21.32 -3.09 27.12
N GLY A 86 21.34 -3.69 25.94
CA GLY A 86 20.33 -4.70 25.54
C GLY A 86 18.98 -4.15 25.14
N GLU A 87 18.89 -2.84 24.87
CA GLU A 87 17.64 -2.17 24.56
C GLU A 87 16.97 -2.75 23.30
N ARG A 88 17.78 -3.12 22.27
CA ARG A 88 17.29 -3.73 21.03
C ARG A 88 16.62 -5.07 21.28
N GLU A 89 17.24 -5.90 22.09
CA GLU A 89 16.70 -7.23 22.43
C GLU A 89 15.46 -7.11 23.32
N THR A 90 15.48 -6.20 24.30
CA THR A 90 14.32 -5.92 25.14
C THR A 90 13.13 -5.43 24.31
N LEU A 91 13.38 -4.54 23.34
CA LEU A 91 12.32 -4.07 22.42
C LEU A 91 11.78 -5.21 21.55
N ALA A 92 12.65 -6.05 20.99
CA ALA A 92 12.26 -7.24 20.24
C ALA A 92 11.43 -8.19 21.09
N SER A 93 11.82 -8.40 22.37
CA SER A 93 11.07 -9.20 23.33
C SER A 93 9.65 -8.68 23.57
N CYS A 94 9.44 -7.35 23.63
CA CYS A 94 8.11 -6.76 23.74
C CYS A 94 7.17 -7.20 22.62
N TYR A 95 7.64 -7.15 21.38
CA TYR A 95 6.85 -7.61 20.23
C TYR A 95 6.58 -9.11 20.29
N ARG A 96 7.59 -9.92 20.58
CA ARG A 96 7.45 -11.39 20.69
C ARG A 96 6.49 -11.78 21.81
N SER A 97 6.62 -11.18 23.00
CA SER A 97 5.75 -11.47 24.16
C SER A 97 4.30 -11.07 23.90
N ALA A 98 4.07 -9.89 23.30
CA ALA A 98 2.73 -9.44 22.92
C ALA A 98 2.08 -10.34 21.85
N LEU A 99 2.84 -10.74 20.84
CA LEU A 99 2.36 -11.63 19.77
C LEU A 99 2.10 -13.05 20.30
N ALA A 100 2.96 -13.58 21.17
CA ALA A 100 2.75 -14.87 21.82
C ALA A 100 1.49 -14.88 22.68
N LEU A 101 1.25 -13.80 23.43
CA LEU A 101 0.04 -13.65 24.25
C LEU A 101 -1.21 -13.54 23.37
N ALA A 102 -1.18 -12.77 22.29
CA ALA A 102 -2.25 -12.66 21.32
C ALA A 102 -2.59 -14.01 20.68
N ARG A 103 -1.59 -14.78 20.29
CA ARG A 103 -1.74 -16.14 19.77
C ARG A 103 -2.37 -17.09 20.79
N ALA A 104 -1.88 -17.09 22.03
CA ALA A 104 -2.41 -17.93 23.11
C ALA A 104 -3.90 -17.65 23.39
N LYS A 105 -4.33 -16.40 23.22
CA LYS A 105 -5.72 -15.96 23.34
C LYS A 105 -6.53 -16.13 22.05
N ARG A 106 -5.92 -16.57 20.96
CA ARG A 106 -6.54 -16.76 19.63
C ARG A 106 -7.16 -15.47 19.08
N PHE A 107 -6.50 -14.34 19.30
CA PHE A 107 -6.95 -13.08 18.72
C PHE A 107 -6.83 -13.11 17.19
N SER A 108 -7.79 -12.52 16.51
CA SER A 108 -7.80 -12.43 15.05
C SER A 108 -7.05 -11.20 14.54
N SER A 109 -6.97 -10.15 15.37
CA SER A 109 -6.34 -8.87 14.99
C SER A 109 -5.68 -8.19 16.17
N VAL A 110 -4.52 -7.55 15.94
CA VAL A 110 -3.77 -6.79 16.94
C VAL A 110 -3.25 -5.49 16.33
N ALA A 111 -3.42 -4.38 17.05
CA ALA A 111 -2.83 -3.09 16.67
C ALA A 111 -1.69 -2.74 17.61
N PHE A 112 -0.52 -2.47 17.05
CA PHE A 112 0.70 -2.08 17.75
C PHE A 112 0.98 -0.59 17.53
N PRO A 113 1.42 0.14 18.54
CA PRO A 113 2.16 1.39 18.35
C PRO A 113 3.64 1.09 18.07
N LEU A 114 4.41 2.10 17.72
CA LEU A 114 5.85 2.01 17.72
C LEU A 114 6.37 2.08 19.17
N ILE A 115 6.65 0.91 19.76
CA ILE A 115 7.03 0.76 21.18
C ILE A 115 8.33 1.51 21.44
N SER A 116 8.42 2.19 22.59
CA SER A 116 9.58 2.97 23.09
C SER A 116 9.98 4.18 22.24
N ALA A 117 9.42 4.41 21.06
CA ALA A 117 9.80 5.50 20.15
C ALA A 117 9.27 6.90 20.55
N GLY A 118 8.51 6.98 21.65
CA GLY A 118 7.99 8.22 22.22
C GLY A 118 8.86 8.72 23.37
N THR A 119 8.26 8.80 24.57
CA THR A 119 8.89 9.30 25.80
C THR A 119 10.11 8.52 26.26
N PHE A 120 10.26 7.26 25.79
CA PHE A 120 11.43 6.42 26.11
C PHE A 120 12.62 6.66 25.16
N GLY A 121 12.45 7.49 24.13
CA GLY A 121 13.54 8.01 23.32
C GLY A 121 14.23 7.03 22.38
N PHE A 122 13.67 5.84 22.16
CA PHE A 122 14.25 4.87 21.22
C PHE A 122 14.29 5.45 19.80
N PRO A 123 15.40 5.34 19.03
CA PRO A 123 15.49 5.84 17.68
C PRO A 123 14.37 5.26 16.80
N LYS A 124 13.57 6.12 16.19
CA LYS A 124 12.32 5.74 15.53
C LYS A 124 12.54 4.76 14.37
N ALA A 125 13.54 5.03 13.53
CA ALA A 125 13.87 4.17 12.39
C ALA A 125 14.25 2.75 12.84
N GLU A 126 15.08 2.65 13.87
CA GLU A 126 15.53 1.37 14.43
C GLU A 126 14.39 0.63 15.15
N ALA A 127 13.53 1.37 15.87
CA ALA A 127 12.34 0.81 16.50
C ALA A 127 11.37 0.23 15.45
N LEU A 128 11.22 0.89 14.31
CA LEU A 128 10.40 0.42 13.19
C LEU A 128 10.98 -0.84 12.56
N GLU A 129 12.28 -0.86 12.32
CA GLU A 129 12.97 -2.03 11.76
C GLU A 129 12.79 -3.27 12.66
N ILE A 130 12.97 -3.10 13.97
CA ILE A 130 12.75 -4.17 14.96
C ILE A 130 11.29 -4.63 14.95
N ALA A 131 10.33 -3.69 14.99
CA ALA A 131 8.90 -4.00 14.95
C ALA A 131 8.52 -4.82 13.71
N VAL A 132 8.91 -4.34 12.53
CA VAL A 132 8.61 -5.00 11.25
C VAL A 132 9.27 -6.39 11.20
N ARG A 133 10.51 -6.52 11.64
CA ARG A 133 11.24 -7.79 11.67
C ARG A 133 10.52 -8.82 12.54
N GLU A 134 10.20 -8.50 13.79
CA GLU A 134 9.57 -9.44 14.73
C GLU A 134 8.13 -9.82 14.26
N ILE A 135 7.38 -8.86 13.76
CA ILE A 135 6.04 -9.11 13.20
C ILE A 135 6.12 -10.01 11.95
N ARG A 136 7.08 -9.79 11.06
CA ARG A 136 7.29 -10.63 9.86
C ARG A 136 7.64 -12.07 10.24
N VAL A 137 8.55 -12.27 11.18
CA VAL A 137 8.91 -13.60 11.69
C VAL A 137 7.66 -14.31 12.21
N PHE A 138 6.85 -13.64 13.03
CA PHE A 138 5.59 -14.19 13.52
C PHE A 138 4.60 -14.54 12.41
N LEU A 139 4.38 -13.65 11.46
CA LEU A 139 3.44 -13.85 10.33
C LEU A 139 3.92 -14.91 9.33
N SER A 140 5.22 -15.23 9.30
CA SER A 140 5.71 -16.35 8.47
C SER A 140 5.15 -17.70 8.94
N GLU A 141 4.89 -17.84 10.24
CA GLU A 141 4.40 -19.09 10.84
C GLU A 141 2.90 -19.04 11.19
N HIS A 142 2.36 -17.83 11.41
CA HIS A 142 1.01 -17.66 11.95
C HIS A 142 0.16 -16.74 11.08
N GLU A 143 -1.16 -16.91 11.15
CA GLU A 143 -2.13 -16.04 10.47
C GLU A 143 -2.83 -15.15 11.52
N MET A 144 -2.54 -13.84 11.48
CA MET A 144 -3.16 -12.81 12.31
C MET A 144 -3.15 -11.49 11.55
N GLU A 145 -4.20 -10.70 11.68
CA GLU A 145 -4.20 -9.33 11.16
C GLU A 145 -3.43 -8.43 12.13
N ILE A 146 -2.32 -7.87 11.66
CA ILE A 146 -1.47 -7.01 12.48
C ILE A 146 -1.42 -5.63 11.84
N THR A 147 -1.75 -4.62 12.64
CA THR A 147 -1.67 -3.22 12.25
C THR A 147 -0.62 -2.51 13.09
N LEU A 148 0.39 -1.95 12.46
CA LEU A 148 1.33 -1.03 13.09
C LEU A 148 0.82 0.40 12.91
N VAL A 149 0.48 1.04 14.02
CA VAL A 149 -0.06 2.40 14.05
C VAL A 149 1.06 3.40 14.33
N VAL A 150 1.35 4.27 13.37
CA VAL A 150 2.34 5.34 13.51
C VAL A 150 1.64 6.68 13.59
N PHE A 151 2.07 7.52 14.55
CA PHE A 151 1.42 8.80 14.80
C PHE A 151 2.01 9.94 13.97
N ASN A 152 3.32 9.94 13.74
CA ASN A 152 4.06 10.99 13.05
C ASN A 152 4.82 10.47 11.82
N ARG A 153 4.99 11.36 10.83
CA ARG A 153 5.83 11.16 9.64
C ARG A 153 7.30 10.88 9.98
N GLU A 154 7.80 11.49 11.04
CA GLU A 154 9.17 11.33 11.53
C GLU A 154 9.56 9.88 11.93
N CYS A 155 8.56 8.98 12.07
CA CYS A 155 8.81 7.56 12.32
C CYS A 155 9.29 6.80 11.08
N TYR A 156 9.16 7.41 9.90
CA TYR A 156 9.47 6.86 8.59
C TYR A 156 10.51 7.70 7.84
N GLU A 157 11.51 8.20 8.53
CA GLU A 157 12.66 8.77 7.83
C GLU A 157 13.42 7.62 7.16
N ILE A 158 13.07 7.32 5.89
CA ILE A 158 13.99 6.60 5.03
C ILE A 158 15.31 7.35 5.03
N SER A 159 16.42 6.62 4.92
CA SER A 159 17.72 7.28 4.89
C SER A 159 17.70 8.41 3.86
N ALA A 160 18.22 9.57 4.20
CA ALA A 160 18.26 10.73 3.30
C ALA A 160 18.85 10.36 1.93
N GLU A 161 19.73 9.38 1.90
CA GLU A 161 20.32 8.83 0.67
C GLU A 161 19.29 8.06 -0.18
N ARG A 162 18.43 7.24 0.42
CA ARG A 162 17.36 6.52 -0.31
C ARG A 162 16.32 7.51 -0.84
N HIS A 163 15.90 8.46 0.00
CA HIS A 163 14.99 9.51 -0.43
C HIS A 163 15.54 10.29 -1.64
N ALA A 164 16.81 10.71 -1.59
CA ALA A 164 17.46 11.43 -2.67
C ALA A 164 17.55 10.58 -3.96
N ARG A 165 17.87 9.29 -3.87
CA ARG A 165 17.92 8.38 -5.04
C ARG A 165 16.54 8.23 -5.70
N VAL A 166 15.50 7.96 -4.90
CA VAL A 166 14.13 7.82 -5.42
C VAL A 166 13.64 9.15 -6.01
N GLN A 167 13.90 10.28 -5.34
CA GLN A 167 13.52 11.59 -5.83
C GLN A 167 14.24 11.92 -7.17
N SER A 168 15.55 11.64 -7.25
CA SER A 168 16.31 11.82 -8.50
C SER A 168 15.76 10.97 -9.65
N PHE A 169 15.35 9.73 -9.37
CA PHE A 169 14.73 8.88 -10.37
C PHE A 169 13.36 9.42 -10.82
N ILE A 170 12.55 9.95 -9.90
CA ILE A 170 11.26 10.59 -10.22
C ILE A 170 11.49 11.81 -11.12
N ASP A 171 12.46 12.66 -10.77
CA ASP A 171 12.80 13.87 -11.53
C ASP A 171 13.31 13.52 -12.93
N GLN A 172 14.17 12.50 -13.06
CA GLN A 172 14.66 12.01 -14.36
C GLN A 172 13.51 11.45 -15.21
N ALA A 173 12.59 10.66 -14.61
CA ALA A 173 11.43 10.15 -15.32
C ALA A 173 10.50 11.27 -15.81
N TYR A 174 10.38 12.36 -15.04
CA TYR A 174 9.65 13.55 -15.43
C TYR A 174 10.32 14.25 -16.63
N VAL A 175 11.64 14.46 -16.58
CA VAL A 175 12.42 15.06 -17.68
C VAL A 175 12.28 14.22 -18.95
N ASP A 176 12.47 12.91 -18.87
CA ASP A 176 12.34 11.98 -20.01
C ASP A 176 10.96 12.03 -20.66
N ALA A 177 9.92 12.11 -19.83
CA ALA A 177 8.54 12.21 -20.33
C ALA A 177 8.27 13.52 -21.08
N HIS A 178 8.94 14.62 -20.69
CA HIS A 178 8.75 15.96 -21.30
C HIS A 178 9.75 16.26 -22.42
N ALA A 179 10.93 15.62 -22.44
CA ALA A 179 11.90 15.76 -23.51
C ALA A 179 11.37 15.26 -24.87
N GLY A 180 10.52 14.22 -24.86
CA GLY A 180 9.82 13.71 -26.04
C GLY A 180 8.91 14.75 -26.72
N PHE A 181 8.24 15.60 -25.92
CA PHE A 181 7.39 16.68 -26.43
C PHE A 181 8.16 17.85 -27.03
N ALA A 182 9.36 18.14 -26.55
CA ALA A 182 10.21 19.20 -27.07
C ALA A 182 10.77 18.86 -28.47
N ASN A 183 11.08 17.60 -28.71
CA ASN A 183 11.58 17.13 -30.02
C ASN A 183 10.46 17.04 -31.08
N HIS A 184 9.22 16.77 -30.74
CA HIS A 184 8.10 16.78 -31.69
C HIS A 184 7.76 18.21 -32.16
N ARG A 185 7.86 19.24 -31.31
CA ARG A 185 7.68 20.62 -31.71
C ARG A 185 8.77 21.17 -32.63
N ARG A 186 9.98 20.60 -32.64
CA ARG A 186 11.07 20.99 -33.53
C ARG A 186 10.97 20.38 -34.93
N SER A 187 10.25 19.27 -35.11
CA SER A 187 10.08 18.64 -36.43
C SER A 187 8.92 19.21 -37.25
N GLU A 188 8.03 20.01 -36.65
CA GLU A 188 6.89 20.65 -37.35
C GLU A 188 7.11 22.10 -37.75
N SER A 189 8.26 22.70 -37.45
CA SER A 189 8.60 24.05 -37.89
C SER A 189 9.49 24.02 -39.13
N ALA A 190 8.95 23.55 -40.26
CA ALA A 190 9.46 23.96 -41.58
C ALA A 190 8.96 25.37 -41.87
N PRO A 191 9.83 26.27 -42.40
CA PRO A 191 9.43 27.66 -42.62
C PRO A 191 8.43 27.73 -43.79
N VAL A 192 7.20 28.09 -43.49
CA VAL A 192 6.26 28.52 -44.49
C VAL A 192 6.60 29.95 -44.86
N SER A 193 7.11 30.16 -46.06
CA SER A 193 7.37 31.47 -46.66
C SER A 193 6.03 32.22 -46.82
N PHE A 194 5.93 33.35 -46.10
CA PHE A 194 4.83 34.31 -46.27
C PHE A 194 5.08 35.11 -47.54
N GLU A 195 4.30 34.85 -48.55
CA GLU A 195 4.15 35.75 -49.70
C GLU A 195 3.02 36.73 -49.41
N GLN A 196 3.34 38.00 -49.43
CA GLN A 196 2.45 39.13 -49.21
C GLN A 196 1.41 39.23 -50.33
N ALA A 197 0.14 39.20 -49.99
CA ALA A 197 -0.90 39.71 -50.85
C ALA A 197 -1.65 40.86 -50.17
N ALA A 198 -1.69 41.96 -50.84
CA ALA A 198 -2.08 43.29 -50.39
C ALA A 198 -3.58 43.43 -50.15
N PHE A 199 -3.89 44.36 -49.26
CA PHE A 199 -5.18 44.93 -48.96
C PHE A 199 -5.87 45.53 -50.20
N SER A 200 -7.17 45.30 -50.32
CA SER A 200 -8.08 46.35 -50.81
C SER A 200 -9.46 46.21 -50.14
N SER A 201 -9.83 47.30 -49.52
CA SER A 201 -11.09 47.60 -48.89
C SER A 201 -12.15 47.94 -49.93
N SER A 202 -13.43 47.54 -49.75
CA SER A 202 -14.56 48.46 -49.92
C SER A 202 -15.92 47.74 -49.68
N ASP A 203 -16.66 48.36 -48.83
CA ASP A 203 -18.09 48.73 -48.90
C ASP A 203 -19.22 47.72 -48.60
N ALA A 204 -20.10 48.30 -47.85
CA ALA A 204 -21.23 47.86 -47.09
C ALA A 204 -22.51 47.46 -47.85
N ALA A 205 -23.29 46.59 -47.20
CA ALA A 205 -24.76 46.47 -47.05
C ALA A 205 -25.60 45.96 -48.25
N PRO A 206 -26.85 45.54 -48.05
CA PRO A 206 -27.58 45.16 -46.84
C PRO A 206 -28.27 43.77 -46.91
N SER A 207 -28.85 43.39 -45.83
CA SER A 207 -29.60 42.18 -45.46
C SER A 207 -30.72 41.76 -46.43
N ALA A 208 -30.78 40.44 -46.69
CA ALA A 208 -31.94 39.75 -47.21
C ALA A 208 -32.39 38.60 -46.34
N PRO A 209 -33.63 38.21 -46.23
CA PRO A 209 -34.20 37.35 -45.18
C PRO A 209 -33.87 35.84 -45.35
N ALA A 210 -33.80 35.13 -44.23
CA ALA A 210 -33.51 33.74 -44.16
C ALA A 210 -34.50 32.83 -44.93
N PRO A 211 -34.03 31.82 -45.66
CA PRO A 211 -34.92 30.83 -46.28
C PRO A 211 -35.39 29.79 -45.24
N ARG A 212 -36.67 29.37 -45.40
CA ARG A 212 -37.33 28.33 -44.60
C ARG A 212 -36.57 27.00 -44.69
N PRO A 213 -36.56 26.19 -43.63
CA PRO A 213 -35.88 24.90 -43.63
C PRO A 213 -36.59 23.90 -44.58
N ALA A 214 -35.80 23.24 -45.40
CA ALA A 214 -36.23 22.17 -46.28
C ALA A 214 -36.63 20.90 -45.47
N PRO A 215 -37.56 20.07 -45.97
CA PRO A 215 -37.97 18.85 -45.28
C PRO A 215 -36.81 17.84 -45.19
N LYS A 216 -36.67 17.23 -44.04
CA LYS A 216 -35.64 16.21 -43.75
C LYS A 216 -35.81 15.02 -44.71
N PRO A 217 -34.73 14.51 -45.33
CA PRO A 217 -34.83 13.31 -46.15
C PRO A 217 -35.18 12.10 -45.26
N ALA A 218 -36.05 11.23 -45.80
CA ALA A 218 -36.48 10.00 -45.17
C ALA A 218 -35.27 9.11 -44.84
N ARG A 219 -35.25 8.62 -43.60
CA ARG A 219 -34.22 7.69 -43.06
C ARG A 219 -34.20 6.42 -43.93
N PRO A 220 -33.05 5.99 -44.47
CA PRO A 220 -32.97 4.75 -45.20
C PRO A 220 -33.33 3.54 -44.31
N PRO A 221 -33.95 2.49 -44.85
CA PRO A 221 -34.33 1.32 -44.06
C PRO A 221 -33.09 0.67 -43.45
N ARG A 222 -33.19 0.33 -42.15
CA ARG A 222 -32.13 -0.40 -41.45
C ARG A 222 -31.86 -1.72 -42.20
N PRO A 223 -30.61 -2.06 -42.51
CA PRO A 223 -30.29 -3.37 -43.03
C PRO A 223 -30.72 -4.44 -42.02
N ARG A 224 -31.47 -5.44 -42.48
CA ARG A 224 -31.77 -6.64 -41.68
C ARG A 224 -30.46 -7.34 -41.32
N PRO A 225 -30.26 -7.80 -40.05
CA PRO A 225 -29.07 -8.54 -39.70
C PRO A 225 -29.01 -9.81 -40.55
N SER A 226 -27.92 -9.96 -41.30
CA SER A 226 -27.64 -11.16 -42.08
C SER A 226 -27.26 -12.26 -41.09
N ALA A 227 -28.05 -13.33 -41.06
CA ALA A 227 -27.95 -14.49 -40.20
C ALA A 227 -26.70 -15.39 -40.47
N LYS A 228 -25.56 -14.85 -40.89
CA LYS A 228 -24.37 -15.61 -41.21
C LYS A 228 -23.05 -15.11 -40.56
N LEU A 229 -23.11 -14.11 -39.65
CA LEU A 229 -21.89 -13.64 -38.97
C LEU A 229 -21.67 -14.29 -37.60
N ASP A 230 -22.68 -15.00 -37.06
CA ASP A 230 -22.62 -15.56 -35.69
C ASP A 230 -21.81 -16.86 -35.54
N SER A 231 -21.31 -17.44 -36.64
CA SER A 231 -20.61 -18.74 -36.57
C SER A 231 -19.09 -18.65 -36.51
N VAL A 232 -18.49 -17.48 -36.67
CA VAL A 232 -17.02 -17.32 -36.76
C VAL A 232 -16.42 -16.56 -35.58
N PHE A 233 -17.15 -15.68 -34.92
CA PHE A 233 -16.64 -14.92 -33.79
C PHE A 233 -17.02 -15.61 -32.49
N ARG A 234 -16.12 -16.44 -31.96
CA ARG A 234 -16.18 -16.97 -30.59
C ARG A 234 -15.16 -16.21 -29.75
N PRO A 235 -15.55 -15.15 -29.03
CA PRO A 235 -14.65 -14.34 -28.24
C PRO A 235 -13.88 -15.17 -27.21
N ASP A 236 -14.49 -16.22 -26.67
CA ASP A 236 -13.89 -17.09 -25.63
C ASP A 236 -12.66 -17.89 -26.10
N ARG A 237 -12.43 -18.02 -27.43
CA ARG A 237 -11.25 -18.70 -28.01
C ARG A 237 -10.10 -17.76 -28.32
N MET A 238 -10.32 -16.44 -28.22
CA MET A 238 -9.33 -15.40 -28.49
C MET A 238 -8.84 -14.69 -27.22
N LEU A 239 -9.35 -15.10 -26.05
CA LEU A 239 -8.90 -14.53 -24.80
C LEU A 239 -7.55 -15.13 -24.42
N ASP A 240 -6.59 -14.26 -24.20
CA ASP A 240 -5.30 -14.57 -23.61
C ASP A 240 -5.46 -15.10 -22.18
N GLU A 241 -4.38 -15.69 -21.65
CA GLU A 241 -4.26 -16.06 -20.25
C GLU A 241 -4.70 -14.91 -19.34
N SER A 242 -5.57 -15.19 -18.36
CA SER A 242 -6.02 -14.18 -17.41
C SER A 242 -4.96 -13.89 -16.35
N PHE A 243 -5.12 -12.78 -15.61
CA PHE A 243 -4.25 -12.48 -14.46
C PHE A 243 -4.15 -13.66 -13.48
N SER A 244 -5.28 -14.27 -13.11
CA SER A 244 -5.30 -15.37 -12.15
C SER A 244 -4.53 -16.60 -12.67
N GLN A 245 -4.66 -16.92 -13.95
CA GLN A 245 -3.94 -18.03 -14.57
C GLN A 245 -2.44 -17.75 -14.63
N MET A 246 -2.04 -16.54 -15.05
CA MET A 246 -0.62 -16.13 -15.07
C MET A 246 -0.01 -16.17 -13.66
N LEU A 247 -0.72 -15.67 -12.64
CA LEU A 247 -0.26 -15.70 -11.26
C LEU A 247 0.03 -17.13 -10.80
N LEU A 248 -0.91 -18.06 -11.00
CA LEU A 248 -0.76 -19.46 -10.58
C LEU A 248 0.38 -20.15 -11.35
N ARG A 249 0.47 -19.93 -12.67
CA ARG A 249 1.58 -20.45 -13.48
C ARG A 249 2.94 -19.95 -12.98
N LYS A 250 3.07 -18.66 -12.65
CA LYS A 250 4.32 -18.10 -12.12
C LYS A 250 4.68 -18.67 -10.74
N ILE A 251 3.69 -18.94 -9.88
CA ILE A 251 3.88 -19.62 -8.59
C ILE A 251 4.44 -21.02 -8.81
N ASP A 252 3.84 -21.78 -9.74
CA ASP A 252 4.24 -23.14 -10.07
C ASP A 252 5.65 -23.15 -10.72
N GLU A 253 5.95 -22.24 -11.66
CA GLU A 253 7.26 -22.09 -12.30
C GLU A 253 8.39 -21.82 -11.29
N GLN A 254 8.10 -21.05 -10.22
CA GLN A 254 9.09 -20.75 -9.17
C GLN A 254 9.14 -21.81 -8.07
N GLY A 255 8.25 -22.80 -8.08
CA GLY A 255 8.20 -23.87 -7.08
C GLY A 255 7.90 -23.39 -5.66
N ILE A 256 7.26 -22.23 -5.51
CA ILE A 256 6.85 -21.68 -4.20
C ILE A 256 5.43 -22.10 -3.86
N THR A 257 5.10 -22.14 -2.57
CA THR A 257 3.74 -22.43 -2.15
C THR A 257 2.83 -21.21 -2.29
N ASP A 258 1.51 -21.45 -2.46
CA ASP A 258 0.51 -20.39 -2.39
C ASP A 258 0.66 -19.52 -1.14
N ALA A 259 0.94 -20.18 0.00
CA ALA A 259 1.09 -19.52 1.29
C ALA A 259 2.32 -18.58 1.30
N ASP A 260 3.44 -19.01 0.73
CA ASP A 260 4.62 -18.15 0.61
C ASP A 260 4.36 -16.96 -0.30
N CYS A 261 3.65 -17.18 -1.42
CA CYS A 261 3.33 -16.13 -2.36
C CYS A 261 2.46 -15.03 -1.72
N TYR A 262 1.30 -15.37 -1.15
CA TYR A 262 0.42 -14.32 -0.60
C TYR A 262 1.01 -13.67 0.66
N LYS A 263 1.81 -14.39 1.46
CA LYS A 263 2.54 -13.81 2.60
C LYS A 263 3.61 -12.82 2.16
N LYS A 264 4.43 -13.18 1.17
CA LYS A 264 5.43 -12.27 0.58
C LYS A 264 4.79 -11.05 -0.09
N ALA A 265 3.63 -11.24 -0.73
CA ALA A 265 2.85 -10.15 -1.32
C ALA A 265 2.14 -9.27 -0.27
N ASN A 266 2.20 -9.63 1.00
CA ASN A 266 1.44 -8.97 2.07
C ASN A 266 -0.07 -8.91 1.77
N VAL A 267 -0.63 -10.00 1.17
CA VAL A 267 -2.03 -10.11 0.74
C VAL A 267 -2.78 -11.10 1.62
N ASP A 268 -4.04 -10.77 1.92
CA ASP A 268 -4.92 -11.65 2.71
C ASP A 268 -5.17 -12.99 1.99
N ARG A 269 -5.11 -14.09 2.75
CA ARG A 269 -5.45 -15.44 2.29
C ARG A 269 -6.84 -15.52 1.65
N LYS A 270 -7.84 -14.80 2.19
CA LYS A 270 -9.20 -14.78 1.63
C LYS A 270 -9.22 -14.17 0.23
N LEU A 271 -8.46 -13.08 0.03
CA LEU A 271 -8.31 -12.44 -1.28
C LEU A 271 -7.60 -13.39 -2.26
N PHE A 272 -6.48 -14.01 -1.84
CA PHE A 272 -5.78 -14.99 -2.66
C PHE A 272 -6.71 -16.17 -3.06
N SER A 273 -7.49 -16.69 -2.11
CA SER A 273 -8.47 -17.77 -2.37
C SER A 273 -9.54 -17.36 -3.39
N LYS A 274 -9.98 -16.09 -3.40
CA LYS A 274 -10.91 -15.56 -4.43
C LYS A 274 -10.24 -15.53 -5.80
N ILE A 275 -9.00 -15.07 -5.89
CA ILE A 275 -8.22 -15.02 -7.13
C ILE A 275 -8.04 -16.43 -7.70
N ARG A 276 -7.65 -17.41 -6.86
CA ARG A 276 -7.44 -18.79 -7.26
C ARG A 276 -8.71 -19.48 -7.79
N LYS A 277 -9.87 -19.21 -7.14
CA LYS A 277 -11.16 -19.84 -7.50
C LYS A 277 -11.84 -19.21 -8.72
N ASN A 278 -11.51 -17.97 -9.06
CA ASN A 278 -12.16 -17.26 -10.15
C ASN A 278 -11.12 -16.79 -11.17
N PRO A 279 -10.99 -17.49 -12.31
CA PRO A 279 -10.06 -17.10 -13.38
C PRO A 279 -10.28 -15.69 -13.91
N ASN A 280 -11.51 -15.16 -13.80
CA ASN A 280 -11.87 -13.82 -14.27
C ASN A 280 -11.87 -12.77 -13.14
N TYR A 281 -11.26 -13.09 -11.99
CA TYR A 281 -11.17 -12.13 -10.89
C TYR A 281 -10.26 -10.95 -11.30
N ARG A 282 -10.73 -9.74 -11.03
CA ARG A 282 -9.97 -8.51 -11.28
C ARG A 282 -9.52 -7.91 -9.94
N PRO A 283 -8.28 -8.13 -9.53
CA PRO A 283 -7.72 -7.51 -8.34
C PRO A 283 -7.48 -6.01 -8.55
N SER A 284 -7.23 -5.27 -7.48
CA SER A 284 -6.77 -3.88 -7.58
C SER A 284 -5.35 -3.82 -8.19
N LYS A 285 -4.98 -2.68 -8.77
CA LYS A 285 -3.62 -2.45 -9.31
C LYS A 285 -2.53 -2.72 -8.26
N VAL A 286 -2.78 -2.25 -7.04
CA VAL A 286 -1.88 -2.43 -5.89
C VAL A 286 -1.68 -3.92 -5.58
N THR A 287 -2.75 -4.71 -5.61
CA THR A 287 -2.67 -6.16 -5.40
C THR A 287 -1.86 -6.86 -6.50
N VAL A 288 -2.03 -6.45 -7.76
CA VAL A 288 -1.25 -7.01 -8.89
C VAL A 288 0.24 -6.73 -8.70
N ILE A 289 0.59 -5.50 -8.36
CA ILE A 289 1.98 -5.09 -8.10
C ILE A 289 2.55 -5.85 -6.90
N ALA A 290 1.78 -6.01 -5.83
CA ALA A 290 2.22 -6.77 -4.65
C ALA A 290 2.60 -8.21 -5.02
N PHE A 291 1.84 -8.87 -5.89
CA PHE A 291 2.20 -10.20 -6.40
C PHE A 291 3.41 -10.18 -7.33
N ALA A 292 3.54 -9.17 -8.19
CA ALA A 292 4.72 -9.03 -9.05
C ALA A 292 6.01 -8.88 -8.20
N ILE A 293 5.97 -8.10 -7.13
CA ILE A 293 7.07 -7.94 -6.17
C ILE A 293 7.35 -9.27 -5.43
N ALA A 294 6.31 -9.96 -4.94
CA ALA A 294 6.46 -11.24 -4.23
C ALA A 294 7.09 -12.34 -5.09
N LEU A 295 6.78 -12.33 -6.38
CA LEU A 295 7.33 -13.23 -7.38
C LEU A 295 8.64 -12.74 -8.01
N ARG A 296 9.17 -11.60 -7.57
CA ARG A 296 10.40 -10.97 -8.08
C ARG A 296 10.41 -10.85 -9.61
N LEU A 297 9.26 -10.48 -10.18
CA LEU A 297 9.15 -10.30 -11.62
C LEU A 297 9.96 -9.09 -12.09
N ASP A 298 10.57 -9.20 -13.25
CA ASP A 298 11.20 -8.06 -13.90
C ASP A 298 10.16 -7.03 -14.39
N LEU A 299 10.63 -5.94 -14.98
CA LEU A 299 9.75 -4.84 -15.39
C LEU A 299 8.80 -5.26 -16.53
N ASP A 300 9.23 -6.08 -17.45
CA ASP A 300 8.44 -6.50 -18.61
C ASP A 300 7.40 -7.55 -18.21
N GLU A 301 7.77 -8.50 -17.37
CA GLU A 301 6.84 -9.47 -16.75
C GLU A 301 5.80 -8.77 -15.86
N THR A 302 6.23 -7.74 -15.11
CA THR A 302 5.33 -6.92 -14.28
C THR A 302 4.33 -6.15 -15.14
N ARG A 303 4.78 -5.59 -16.26
CA ARG A 303 3.90 -4.92 -17.23
C ARG A 303 2.91 -5.88 -17.85
N GLU A 304 3.36 -7.08 -18.22
CA GLU A 304 2.48 -8.12 -18.74
C GLU A 304 1.41 -8.51 -17.71
N MET A 305 1.80 -8.78 -16.48
CA MET A 305 0.87 -9.13 -15.40
C MET A 305 -0.16 -8.03 -15.13
N LEU A 306 0.27 -6.75 -15.14
CA LEU A 306 -0.63 -5.60 -15.02
C LEU A 306 -1.60 -5.53 -16.19
N MET A 307 -1.13 -5.70 -17.41
CA MET A 307 -1.95 -5.65 -18.63
C MET A 307 -3.04 -6.73 -18.61
N LYS A 308 -2.73 -7.95 -18.15
CA LYS A 308 -3.73 -9.03 -18.00
C LYS A 308 -4.79 -8.72 -16.92
N ALA A 309 -4.50 -7.85 -15.98
CA ALA A 309 -5.47 -7.32 -15.01
C ALA A 309 -6.19 -6.04 -15.49
N GLY A 310 -5.80 -5.49 -16.66
CA GLY A 310 -6.35 -4.26 -17.23
C GLY A 310 -5.72 -2.99 -16.68
N TYR A 311 -4.47 -3.05 -16.23
CA TYR A 311 -3.70 -1.92 -15.71
C TYR A 311 -2.40 -1.71 -16.49
N ALA A 312 -1.76 -0.54 -16.25
CA ALA A 312 -0.44 -0.24 -16.76
C ALA A 312 0.32 0.62 -15.72
N LEU A 313 1.66 0.60 -15.77
CA LEU A 313 2.48 1.60 -15.09
C LEU A 313 2.50 2.88 -15.91
N SER A 314 2.28 4.01 -15.25
CA SER A 314 2.25 5.33 -15.87
C SER A 314 3.29 6.24 -15.26
N ARG A 315 4.16 6.82 -16.09
CA ARG A 315 5.16 7.80 -15.64
C ARG A 315 4.55 9.13 -15.16
N SER A 316 3.25 9.35 -15.37
CA SER A 316 2.53 10.50 -14.82
C SER A 316 2.10 10.31 -13.37
N GLN A 317 2.25 9.12 -12.79
CA GLN A 317 1.88 8.82 -11.42
C GLN A 317 3.12 8.50 -10.59
N ARG A 318 3.33 9.27 -9.52
CA ARG A 318 4.49 9.10 -8.63
C ARG A 318 4.57 7.69 -8.05
N PHE A 319 3.45 7.12 -7.65
CA PHE A 319 3.34 5.72 -7.20
C PHE A 319 3.97 4.76 -8.20
N ASP A 320 3.59 4.85 -9.48
CA ASP A 320 4.08 3.94 -10.53
C ASP A 320 5.58 4.10 -10.79
N VAL A 321 6.07 5.35 -10.74
CA VAL A 321 7.49 5.65 -10.92
C VAL A 321 8.32 5.08 -9.77
N ILE A 322 7.84 5.16 -8.53
CA ILE A 322 8.49 4.54 -7.37
C ILE A 322 8.55 3.02 -7.54
N ILE A 323 7.44 2.37 -7.94
CA ILE A 323 7.43 0.92 -8.19
C ILE A 323 8.41 0.54 -9.31
N GLU A 324 8.44 1.31 -10.42
CA GLU A 324 9.40 1.08 -11.51
C GLU A 324 10.85 1.19 -11.02
N TYR A 325 11.16 2.15 -10.14
CA TYR A 325 12.49 2.29 -9.51
C TYR A 325 12.88 1.00 -8.77
N PHE A 326 12.05 0.51 -7.85
CA PHE A 326 12.36 -0.67 -7.04
C PHE A 326 12.55 -1.94 -7.88
N ILE A 327 11.72 -2.13 -8.92
CA ILE A 327 11.88 -3.27 -9.83
C ILE A 327 13.19 -3.18 -10.60
N ARG A 328 13.59 -1.99 -11.08
CA ARG A 328 14.86 -1.79 -11.80
C ARG A 328 16.08 -2.01 -10.92
N GLU A 329 16.02 -1.58 -9.67
CA GLU A 329 17.07 -1.81 -8.66
C GLU A 329 17.05 -3.26 -8.11
N GLN A 330 16.11 -4.11 -8.56
CA GLN A 330 15.92 -5.49 -8.08
C GLN A 330 15.66 -5.61 -6.57
N ILE A 331 15.02 -4.58 -6.00
CA ILE A 331 14.65 -4.54 -4.60
C ILE A 331 13.18 -5.01 -4.48
N TYR A 332 12.99 -6.21 -3.94
CA TYR A 332 11.68 -6.88 -3.88
C TYR A 332 11.18 -7.08 -2.44
N ASP A 333 11.69 -6.29 -1.49
CA ASP A 333 11.13 -6.28 -0.14
C ASP A 333 9.93 -5.34 -0.07
N ILE A 334 8.73 -5.90 0.06
CA ILE A 334 7.48 -5.14 0.06
C ILE A 334 7.40 -4.12 1.20
N TYR A 335 8.10 -4.37 2.31
CA TYR A 335 8.10 -3.47 3.46
C TYR A 335 9.00 -2.27 3.19
N GLU A 336 10.17 -2.48 2.59
CA GLU A 336 11.09 -1.42 2.17
C GLU A 336 10.44 -0.52 1.10
N ILE A 337 9.68 -1.14 0.17
CA ILE A 337 8.89 -0.41 -0.82
C ILE A 337 7.79 0.41 -0.12
N ASN A 338 7.09 -0.18 0.86
CA ASN A 338 6.03 0.48 1.59
C ASN A 338 6.54 1.64 2.46
N GLU A 339 7.72 1.52 3.07
CA GLU A 339 8.39 2.63 3.76
C GLU A 339 8.57 3.83 2.82
N THR A 340 9.09 3.56 1.62
CA THR A 340 9.29 4.62 0.63
C THR A 340 7.97 5.19 0.13
N LEU A 341 6.98 4.33 -0.19
CA LEU A 341 5.65 4.77 -0.60
C LEU A 341 5.00 5.66 0.45
N PHE A 342 5.15 5.30 1.73
CA PHE A 342 4.63 6.10 2.84
C PHE A 342 5.31 7.46 2.95
N ASP A 343 6.64 7.52 2.81
CA ASP A 343 7.41 8.77 2.86
C ASP A 343 7.00 9.74 1.74
N PHE A 344 6.66 9.20 0.58
CA PHE A 344 6.16 9.96 -0.56
C PHE A 344 4.62 10.17 -0.58
N ASP A 345 3.90 9.90 0.52
CA ASP A 345 2.43 9.98 0.64
C ASP A 345 1.70 9.17 -0.43
N GLN A 346 2.21 7.99 -0.78
CA GLN A 346 1.58 7.11 -1.74
C GLN A 346 0.83 5.96 -1.06
N GLN A 347 -0.09 5.32 -1.80
CA GLN A 347 -0.79 4.13 -1.35
C GLN A 347 0.19 2.97 -1.12
N LEU A 348 0.03 2.24 -0.01
CA LEU A 348 0.87 1.10 0.33
C LEU A 348 0.46 -0.16 -0.43
N LEU A 349 1.42 -1.07 -0.65
CA LEU A 349 1.19 -2.39 -1.24
C LEU A 349 0.65 -3.38 -0.20
N GLY A 350 -0.19 -4.31 -0.63
CA GLY A 350 -0.62 -5.45 0.18
C GLY A 350 -1.65 -5.13 1.26
N ALA A 351 -2.38 -4.03 1.18
CA ALA A 351 -3.41 -3.63 2.15
C ALA A 351 -4.81 -4.03 1.69
#